data_d983bb81331fb992e0c6e209e07ef9a2
#
_entry.id   d983bb81331fb992e0c6e209e07ef9a2
#
_cell.length_a   1.000
_cell.length_b   1.000
_cell.length_c   1.000
_cell.angle_alpha   90.00
_cell.angle_beta   90.00
_cell.angle_gamma   90.00
#
_symmetry.space_group_name_H-M   'P 1'
#
loop_
_entity.id
_entity.type
_entity.pdbx_description
1 polymer ?
#
loop_
_entity_poly.entity_id
_entity_poly.type
_entity_poly.pdbx_seq_one_letter_code
_entity_poly.pdbx_strand_id
1 'polypeptide(L)'
;MPLEALVTRWEDRREIQNLMGRYTYALLLKQEKDIFDIYWCQNAEAPCLGLNSGYYKGYGAIQSYYEARHQKNLLRTRLIMQDFSSQTEGKSADELYGCGVLDHKPLGNQVIEIAGDGRTAKGFWYVVGKEDEYGVSGPLSYWTFGMFGVDFVWEDGQWRIWHLTYV
;
A
#
# COMPACT_ATOMS: atom_id res chain seq x y z
N MET A 1 -22.03 -18.24 -20.18
CA MET A 1 -21.44 -16.89 -20.28
C MET A 1 -20.79 -16.75 -21.65
N PRO A 2 -21.03 -15.67 -22.40
CA PRO A 2 -20.39 -15.43 -23.69
C PRO A 2 -18.85 -15.32 -23.52
N LEU A 3 -18.11 -15.65 -24.59
CA LEU A 3 -16.63 -15.63 -24.57
C LEU A 3 -16.09 -14.25 -24.23
N GLU A 4 -16.68 -13.20 -24.79
CA GLU A 4 -16.29 -11.80 -24.49
C GLU A 4 -16.37 -11.47 -23.00
N ALA A 5 -17.46 -11.89 -22.32
CA ALA A 5 -17.60 -11.66 -20.89
C ALA A 5 -16.59 -12.46 -20.04
N LEU A 6 -16.15 -13.62 -20.53
CA LEU A 6 -15.07 -14.38 -19.88
C LEU A 6 -13.72 -13.66 -20.04
N VAL A 7 -13.43 -13.15 -21.25
CA VAL A 7 -12.21 -12.37 -21.53
C VAL A 7 -12.14 -11.12 -20.65
N THR A 8 -13.23 -10.32 -20.62
CA THR A 8 -13.29 -9.12 -19.77
C THR A 8 -13.04 -9.45 -18.30
N ARG A 9 -13.67 -10.48 -17.75
CA ARG A 9 -13.43 -10.89 -16.35
C ARG A 9 -11.99 -11.35 -16.09
N TRP A 10 -11.35 -11.95 -17.07
CA TRP A 10 -9.94 -12.34 -16.96
C TRP A 10 -9.02 -11.12 -16.97
N GLU A 11 -9.31 -10.15 -17.84
CA GLU A 11 -8.61 -8.86 -17.89
C GLU A 11 -8.77 -8.09 -16.59
N ASP A 12 -9.98 -7.96 -16.06
CA ASP A 12 -10.27 -7.33 -14.78
C ASP A 12 -9.46 -7.95 -13.63
N ARG A 13 -9.41 -9.28 -13.56
CA ARG A 13 -8.60 -9.96 -12.54
C ARG A 13 -7.12 -9.61 -12.66
N ARG A 14 -6.59 -9.55 -13.88
CA ARG A 14 -5.21 -9.19 -14.13
C ARG A 14 -4.94 -7.73 -13.76
N GLU A 15 -5.87 -6.83 -14.04
CA GLU A 15 -5.76 -5.43 -13.67
C GLU A 15 -5.75 -5.24 -12.14
N ILE A 16 -6.65 -5.90 -11.42
CA ILE A 16 -6.68 -5.89 -9.95
C ILE A 16 -5.38 -6.46 -9.37
N GLN A 17 -4.87 -7.56 -9.93
CA GLN A 17 -3.60 -8.14 -9.52
C GLN A 17 -2.43 -7.16 -9.72
N ASN A 18 -2.38 -6.50 -10.88
CA ASN A 18 -1.36 -5.49 -11.18
C ASN A 18 -1.51 -4.25 -10.29
N LEU A 19 -2.74 -3.83 -9.99
CA LEU A 19 -3.00 -2.71 -9.07
C LEU A 19 -2.42 -3.00 -7.69
N MET A 20 -2.70 -4.17 -7.12
CA MET A 20 -2.17 -4.56 -5.82
C MET A 20 -0.65 -4.73 -5.83
N GLY A 21 -0.09 -5.27 -6.90
CA GLY A 21 1.36 -5.33 -7.09
C GLY A 21 1.99 -3.93 -7.08
N ARG A 22 1.48 -3.00 -7.87
CA ARG A 22 1.94 -1.60 -7.88
C ARG A 22 1.77 -0.90 -6.53
N TYR A 23 0.65 -1.14 -5.84
CA TYR A 23 0.42 -0.61 -4.50
C TYR A 23 1.49 -1.07 -3.49
N THR A 24 1.84 -2.35 -3.47
CA THR A 24 2.89 -2.86 -2.56
C THR A 24 4.28 -2.37 -2.97
N TYR A 25 4.56 -2.19 -4.26
CA TYR A 25 5.79 -1.53 -4.72
C TYR A 25 5.84 -0.06 -4.30
N ALA A 26 4.74 0.68 -4.36
CA ALA A 26 4.69 2.07 -3.91
C ALA A 26 5.00 2.18 -2.39
N LEU A 27 4.51 1.24 -1.58
CA LEU A 27 4.88 1.14 -0.16
C LEU A 27 6.37 0.84 0.03
N LEU A 28 6.92 -0.11 -0.72
CA LEU A 28 8.34 -0.48 -0.67
C LEU A 28 9.24 0.69 -1.09
N LEU A 29 8.85 1.42 -2.14
CA LEU A 29 9.60 2.55 -2.69
C LEU A 29 9.34 3.87 -1.95
N LYS A 30 8.55 3.84 -0.87
CA LYS A 30 8.26 5.02 -0.03
C LYS A 30 7.55 6.15 -0.78
N GLN A 31 6.61 5.80 -1.66
CA GLN A 31 5.83 6.75 -2.46
C GLN A 31 4.50 7.14 -1.76
N GLU A 32 4.52 7.30 -0.43
CA GLU A 32 3.31 7.51 0.38
C GLU A 32 2.46 8.68 -0.08
N LYS A 33 3.07 9.76 -0.56
CA LYS A 33 2.37 10.97 -1.00
C LYS A 33 1.41 10.74 -2.17
N ASP A 34 1.74 9.80 -3.05
CA ASP A 34 1.00 9.54 -4.27
C ASP A 34 0.02 8.36 -4.14
N ILE A 35 0.15 7.56 -3.08
CA ILE A 35 -0.61 6.31 -2.92
C ILE A 35 -2.11 6.55 -2.96
N PHE A 36 -2.59 7.58 -2.25
CA PHE A 36 -4.01 7.85 -2.16
C PHE A 36 -4.60 8.20 -3.54
N ASP A 37 -3.99 9.13 -4.25
CA ASP A 37 -4.51 9.63 -5.52
C ASP A 37 -4.41 8.58 -6.64
N ILE A 38 -3.37 7.71 -6.60
CA ILE A 38 -3.13 6.72 -7.64
C ILE A 38 -3.98 5.46 -7.44
N TYR A 39 -4.15 4.98 -6.21
CA TYR A 39 -4.69 3.63 -5.98
C TYR A 39 -6.08 3.61 -5.36
N TRP A 40 -6.49 4.65 -4.63
CA TRP A 40 -7.78 4.68 -3.95
C TRP A 40 -8.89 5.27 -4.82
N CYS A 41 -10.13 4.82 -4.58
CA CYS A 41 -11.32 5.42 -5.19
C CYS A 41 -11.45 6.88 -4.76
N GLN A 42 -12.11 7.69 -5.60
CA GLN A 42 -12.30 9.12 -5.37
C GLN A 42 -13.77 9.50 -5.21
N ASN A 43 -14.69 8.65 -5.68
CA ASN A 43 -16.13 8.95 -5.72
C ASN A 43 -16.99 7.91 -4.97
N ALA A 44 -16.44 6.74 -4.63
CA ALA A 44 -17.18 5.70 -3.92
C ALA A 44 -17.43 6.08 -2.46
N GLU A 45 -18.59 5.73 -1.91
CA GLU A 45 -18.96 6.05 -0.54
C GLU A 45 -18.10 5.31 0.48
N ALA A 46 -17.76 6.01 1.57
CA ALA A 46 -17.16 5.46 2.79
C ALA A 46 -15.91 4.57 2.57
N PRO A 47 -14.88 4.99 1.81
CA PRO A 47 -13.66 4.22 1.71
C PRO A 47 -13.04 3.99 3.09
N CYS A 48 -12.32 2.88 3.24
CA CYS A 48 -11.82 2.48 4.54
C CYS A 48 -10.49 1.74 4.47
N LEU A 49 -9.58 2.12 5.37
CA LEU A 49 -8.30 1.47 5.60
C LEU A 49 -8.26 0.91 7.03
N GLY A 50 -8.23 -0.41 7.15
CA GLY A 50 -8.06 -1.14 8.40
C GLY A 50 -6.65 -1.70 8.55
N LEU A 51 -5.99 -1.41 9.64
CA LEU A 51 -4.66 -1.90 9.97
C LEU A 51 -4.61 -2.32 11.44
N ASN A 52 -3.59 -3.08 11.83
CA ASN A 52 -3.36 -3.42 13.25
C ASN A 52 -3.24 -2.18 14.15
N SER A 53 -2.79 -1.05 13.59
CA SER A 53 -2.60 0.22 14.29
C SER A 53 -3.85 1.11 14.36
N GLY A 54 -4.91 0.79 13.62
CA GLY A 54 -6.11 1.61 13.60
C GLY A 54 -7.01 1.41 12.40
N TYR A 55 -8.13 2.11 12.43
CA TYR A 55 -9.16 2.06 11.40
C TYR A 55 -9.46 3.48 10.90
N TYR A 56 -9.22 3.73 9.61
CA TYR A 56 -9.30 5.04 8.99
C TYR A 56 -10.47 5.07 8.02
N LYS A 57 -11.54 5.80 8.34
CA LYS A 57 -12.77 5.90 7.55
C LYS A 57 -12.84 7.21 6.80
N GLY A 58 -13.14 7.12 5.49
CA GLY A 58 -13.31 8.27 4.60
C GLY A 58 -11.99 8.81 4.07
N TYR A 59 -12.11 9.59 3.02
CA TYR A 59 -10.99 10.11 2.24
C TYR A 59 -9.95 10.85 3.08
N GLY A 60 -10.39 11.83 3.88
CA GLY A 60 -9.49 12.63 4.70
C GLY A 60 -8.71 11.83 5.74
N ALA A 61 -9.33 10.79 6.33
CA ALA A 61 -8.64 9.93 7.30
C ALA A 61 -7.57 9.07 6.62
N ILE A 62 -7.86 8.54 5.43
CA ILE A 62 -6.90 7.73 4.66
C ILE A 62 -5.74 8.60 4.16
N GLN A 63 -6.00 9.79 3.64
CA GLN A 63 -4.96 10.75 3.25
C GLN A 63 -4.06 11.11 4.44
N SER A 64 -4.67 11.43 5.59
CA SER A 64 -3.93 11.75 6.82
C SER A 64 -3.06 10.59 7.28
N TYR A 65 -3.49 9.34 7.11
CA TYR A 65 -2.68 8.17 7.41
C TYR A 65 -1.40 8.12 6.55
N TYR A 66 -1.52 8.30 5.23
CA TYR A 66 -0.35 8.26 4.33
C TYR A 66 0.58 9.44 4.56
N GLU A 67 0.04 10.62 4.86
CA GLU A 67 0.85 11.78 5.24
C GLU A 67 1.62 11.53 6.55
N ALA A 68 0.96 11.01 7.58
CA ALA A 68 1.62 10.65 8.83
C ALA A 68 2.69 9.58 8.64
N ARG A 69 2.46 8.61 7.74
CA ARG A 69 3.44 7.59 7.36
C ARG A 69 4.66 8.22 6.67
N HIS A 70 4.44 9.17 5.76
CA HIS A 70 5.52 9.93 5.13
C HIS A 70 6.35 10.68 6.16
N GLN A 71 5.72 11.41 7.07
CA GLN A 71 6.41 12.16 8.15
C GLN A 71 7.20 11.22 9.06
N LYS A 72 6.64 10.05 9.41
CA LYS A 72 7.34 9.03 10.19
C LYS A 72 8.61 8.54 9.48
N ASN A 73 8.55 8.26 8.18
CA ASN A 73 9.71 7.83 7.40
C ASN A 73 10.76 8.94 7.26
N LEU A 74 10.33 10.21 7.11
CA LEU A 74 11.23 11.35 7.09
C LEU A 74 11.97 11.51 8.43
N LEU A 75 11.26 11.34 9.56
CA LEU A 75 11.89 11.34 10.88
C LEU A 75 12.94 10.24 11.02
N ARG A 76 12.62 9.01 10.57
CA ARG A 76 13.57 7.89 10.57
C ARG A 76 14.80 8.18 9.74
N THR A 77 14.65 8.77 8.57
CA THR A 77 15.76 9.21 7.72
C THR A 77 16.67 10.20 8.45
N ARG A 78 16.09 11.17 9.16
CA ARG A 78 16.87 12.13 9.96
C ARG A 78 17.65 11.48 11.11
N LEU A 79 17.07 10.48 11.79
CA LEU A 79 17.77 9.71 12.82
C LEU A 79 18.97 8.95 12.22
N ILE A 80 18.78 8.31 11.07
CA ILE A 80 19.88 7.62 10.37
C ILE A 80 20.97 8.61 9.98
N MET A 81 20.63 9.79 9.47
CA MET A 81 21.61 10.83 9.13
C MET A 81 22.39 11.33 10.35
N GLN A 82 21.74 11.41 11.49
CA GLN A 82 22.39 11.78 12.74
C GLN A 82 23.42 10.72 13.19
N ASP A 83 23.02 9.45 13.18
CA ASP A 83 23.86 8.35 13.64
C ASP A 83 25.00 8.01 12.64
N PHE A 84 24.78 8.29 11.35
CA PHE A 84 25.73 8.06 10.27
C PHE A 84 26.16 9.36 9.59
N SER A 85 26.41 10.40 10.37
CA SER A 85 26.66 11.76 9.87
C SER A 85 27.84 11.85 8.90
N SER A 86 28.92 11.08 9.10
CA SER A 86 30.07 11.04 8.20
C SER A 86 29.77 10.43 6.83
N GLN A 87 28.81 9.48 6.75
CA GLN A 87 28.40 8.83 5.50
C GLN A 87 27.33 9.62 4.76
N THR A 88 26.64 10.52 5.44
CA THR A 88 25.51 11.31 4.92
C THR A 88 25.86 12.79 4.76
N GLU A 89 27.13 13.16 4.96
CA GLU A 89 27.60 14.53 4.84
C GLU A 89 27.25 15.14 3.47
N GLY A 90 26.72 16.34 3.50
CA GLY A 90 26.31 17.08 2.29
C GLY A 90 25.01 16.62 1.63
N LYS A 91 24.32 15.63 2.20
CA LYS A 91 23.02 15.15 1.67
C LYS A 91 21.85 15.68 2.49
N SER A 92 20.71 15.89 1.82
CA SER A 92 19.45 16.27 2.46
C SER A 92 18.64 15.03 2.90
N ALA A 93 17.70 15.22 3.82
CA ALA A 93 16.78 14.15 4.22
C ALA A 93 15.84 13.72 3.10
N ASP A 94 15.54 14.60 2.14
CA ASP A 94 14.73 14.27 0.98
C ASP A 94 15.51 13.38 -0.01
N GLU A 95 16.79 13.63 -0.23
CA GLU A 95 17.65 12.78 -1.07
C GLU A 95 17.85 11.38 -0.49
N LEU A 96 17.84 11.25 0.82
CA LEU A 96 18.01 9.98 1.53
C LEU A 96 16.69 9.39 2.02
N TYR A 97 15.55 9.95 1.57
CA TYR A 97 14.24 9.51 2.04
C TYR A 97 14.03 8.01 1.87
N GLY A 98 13.66 7.36 2.98
CA GLY A 98 13.42 5.93 3.04
C GLY A 98 14.67 5.04 3.07
N CYS A 99 15.89 5.61 3.00
CA CYS A 99 17.11 4.83 3.20
C CYS A 99 17.12 4.17 4.58
N GLY A 100 17.53 2.88 4.62
CA GLY A 100 17.57 2.10 5.86
C GLY A 100 16.20 1.69 6.41
N VAL A 101 15.13 1.91 5.65
CA VAL A 101 13.77 1.48 6.00
C VAL A 101 13.24 0.54 4.92
N LEU A 102 13.01 -0.70 5.25
CA LEU A 102 12.40 -1.70 4.36
C LEU A 102 10.96 -1.94 4.79
N ASP A 103 10.06 -2.02 3.81
CA ASP A 103 8.68 -2.44 3.99
C ASP A 103 8.32 -3.39 2.83
N HIS A 104 8.81 -4.61 2.93
CA HIS A 104 8.69 -5.61 1.88
C HIS A 104 7.53 -6.55 2.19
N LYS A 105 6.46 -6.43 1.43
CA LYS A 105 5.21 -7.21 1.56
C LYS A 105 4.85 -7.90 0.25
N PRO A 106 5.57 -8.97 -0.13
CA PRO A 106 5.24 -9.75 -1.32
C PRO A 106 3.87 -10.39 -1.18
N LEU A 107 3.09 -10.34 -2.25
CA LEU A 107 1.73 -10.87 -2.32
C LEU A 107 1.74 -12.32 -2.81
N GLY A 108 1.17 -13.21 -2.03
CA GLY A 108 1.04 -14.63 -2.37
C GLY A 108 -0.39 -15.15 -2.27
N ASN A 109 -0.63 -16.32 -2.86
CA ASN A 109 -1.88 -17.09 -2.74
C ASN A 109 -3.15 -16.25 -2.95
N GLN A 110 -3.19 -15.53 -4.06
CA GLN A 110 -4.27 -14.61 -4.37
C GLN A 110 -5.60 -15.32 -4.67
N VAL A 111 -6.68 -14.76 -4.15
CA VAL A 111 -8.05 -15.05 -4.56
C VAL A 111 -8.69 -13.74 -4.98
N ILE A 112 -9.24 -13.68 -6.20
CA ILE A 112 -9.93 -12.48 -6.72
C ILE A 112 -11.27 -12.90 -7.28
N GLU A 113 -12.33 -12.28 -6.80
CA GLU A 113 -13.70 -12.50 -7.22
C GLU A 113 -14.32 -11.19 -7.71
N ILE A 114 -14.83 -11.19 -8.95
CA ILE A 114 -15.49 -10.04 -9.54
C ILE A 114 -16.98 -10.26 -9.44
N ALA A 115 -17.72 -9.26 -8.97
CA ALA A 115 -19.16 -9.30 -8.85
C ALA A 115 -19.85 -9.48 -10.22
N GLY A 116 -21.10 -9.90 -10.18
CA GLY A 116 -21.88 -10.18 -11.40
C GLY A 116 -22.11 -8.95 -12.28
N ASP A 117 -22.09 -7.75 -11.68
CA ASP A 117 -22.26 -6.47 -12.37
C ASP A 117 -20.95 -5.95 -13.04
N GLY A 118 -19.80 -6.58 -12.76
CA GLY A 118 -18.50 -6.16 -13.28
C GLY A 118 -18.02 -4.81 -12.75
N ARG A 119 -18.59 -4.29 -11.66
CA ARG A 119 -18.28 -2.97 -11.11
C ARG A 119 -17.63 -3.01 -9.74
N THR A 120 -17.74 -4.13 -9.05
CA THR A 120 -17.10 -4.36 -7.75
C THR A 120 -16.35 -5.69 -7.77
N ALA A 121 -15.31 -5.79 -6.96
CA ALA A 121 -14.53 -7.01 -6.80
C ALA A 121 -14.01 -7.14 -5.38
N LYS A 122 -13.66 -8.37 -5.00
CA LYS A 122 -12.98 -8.68 -3.76
C LYS A 122 -11.67 -9.38 -4.05
N GLY A 123 -10.65 -9.06 -3.29
CA GLY A 123 -9.36 -9.72 -3.41
C GLY A 123 -8.78 -10.06 -2.05
N PHE A 124 -8.05 -11.16 -2.00
CA PHE A 124 -7.39 -11.64 -0.81
C PHE A 124 -5.98 -12.12 -1.15
N TRP A 125 -4.99 -11.72 -0.33
CA TRP A 125 -3.59 -12.09 -0.48
C TRP A 125 -2.98 -12.44 0.87
N TYR A 126 -2.20 -13.51 0.89
CA TYR A 126 -1.33 -13.82 2.01
C TYR A 126 0.01 -13.09 1.84
N VAL A 127 0.56 -12.58 2.94
CA VAL A 127 1.82 -11.84 2.96
C VAL A 127 2.79 -12.50 3.93
N VAL A 128 3.97 -12.83 3.42
CA VAL A 128 5.15 -13.14 4.24
C VAL A 128 6.22 -12.14 3.85
N GLY A 129 6.50 -11.21 4.72
CA GLY A 129 7.37 -10.09 4.41
C GLY A 129 8.45 -9.83 5.44
N LYS A 130 9.21 -8.80 5.21
CA LYS A 130 10.24 -8.31 6.12
C LYS A 130 10.11 -6.80 6.25
N GLU A 131 10.17 -6.33 7.48
CA GLU A 131 10.24 -4.91 7.76
C GLU A 131 11.55 -4.60 8.51
N ASP A 132 12.24 -3.57 8.05
CA ASP A 132 13.36 -2.96 8.75
C ASP A 132 12.94 -1.54 9.12
N GLU A 133 13.07 -1.20 10.38
CA GLU A 133 12.77 0.11 10.93
C GLU A 133 14.02 0.69 11.61
N TYR A 134 14.10 2.01 11.62
CA TYR A 134 15.09 2.73 12.40
C TYR A 134 14.39 3.59 13.44
N GLY A 135 14.67 3.34 14.70
CA GLY A 135 14.09 4.07 15.82
C GLY A 135 15.16 4.69 16.72
N VAL A 136 14.73 5.30 17.81
CA VAL A 136 15.62 5.94 18.79
C VAL A 136 16.63 4.95 19.38
N SER A 137 16.27 3.66 19.44
CA SER A 137 17.15 2.59 19.95
C SER A 137 18.03 1.93 18.86
N GLY A 138 18.04 2.50 17.64
CA GLY A 138 18.76 1.95 16.49
C GLY A 138 17.89 1.10 15.56
N PRO A 139 18.54 0.27 14.70
CA PRO A 139 17.86 -0.55 13.72
C PRO A 139 17.09 -1.71 14.37
N LEU A 140 15.89 -1.96 13.87
CA LEU A 140 15.05 -3.09 14.22
C LEU A 140 14.62 -3.81 12.93
N SER A 141 14.74 -5.14 12.94
CA SER A 141 14.42 -5.99 11.77
C SER A 141 13.54 -7.14 12.21
N TYR A 142 12.42 -7.34 11.52
CA TYR A 142 11.48 -8.42 11.86
C TYR A 142 10.75 -8.99 10.64
N TRP A 143 10.30 -10.22 10.76
CA TRP A 143 9.41 -10.82 9.79
C TRP A 143 7.98 -10.38 10.04
N THR A 144 7.24 -10.13 8.97
CA THR A 144 5.82 -9.84 9.02
C THR A 144 5.04 -10.95 8.36
N PHE A 145 3.97 -11.36 9.01
CA PHE A 145 3.01 -12.31 8.49
C PHE A 145 1.64 -11.65 8.55
N GLY A 146 0.91 -11.72 7.47
CA GLY A 146 -0.38 -11.06 7.43
C GLY A 146 -1.19 -11.39 6.19
N MET A 147 -2.30 -10.71 6.06
CA MET A 147 -3.23 -10.88 4.96
C MET A 147 -3.79 -9.53 4.53
N PHE A 148 -3.85 -9.31 3.23
CA PHE A 148 -4.67 -8.24 2.66
C PHE A 148 -6.04 -8.78 2.29
N GLY A 149 -7.10 -8.16 2.82
CA GLY A 149 -8.46 -8.26 2.33
C GLY A 149 -8.85 -6.92 1.70
N VAL A 150 -9.26 -6.92 0.43
CA VAL A 150 -9.48 -5.70 -0.32
C VAL A 150 -10.77 -5.77 -1.10
N ASP A 151 -11.61 -4.74 -0.97
CA ASP A 151 -12.72 -4.49 -1.88
C ASP A 151 -12.29 -3.45 -2.91
N PHE A 152 -12.67 -3.68 -4.15
CA PHE A 152 -12.38 -2.80 -5.28
C PHE A 152 -13.66 -2.29 -5.90
N VAL A 153 -13.57 -1.12 -6.51
CA VAL A 153 -14.62 -0.51 -7.31
C VAL A 153 -14.07 -0.07 -8.67
N TRP A 154 -14.88 -0.25 -9.71
CA TRP A 154 -14.60 0.26 -11.04
C TRP A 154 -15.03 1.72 -11.13
N GLU A 155 -14.07 2.63 -11.29
CA GLU A 155 -14.26 4.07 -11.28
C GLU A 155 -13.40 4.71 -12.37
N ASP A 156 -13.98 5.57 -13.19
CA ASP A 156 -13.30 6.33 -14.25
C ASP A 156 -12.45 5.46 -15.20
N GLY A 157 -12.98 4.29 -15.58
CA GLY A 157 -12.33 3.38 -16.52
C GLY A 157 -11.19 2.54 -15.94
N GLN A 158 -11.10 2.41 -14.63
CA GLN A 158 -10.08 1.62 -13.97
C GLN A 158 -10.54 1.05 -12.62
N TRP A 159 -9.89 -0.01 -12.17
CA TRP A 159 -10.09 -0.54 -10.82
C TRP A 159 -9.37 0.34 -9.80
N ARG A 160 -10.06 0.59 -8.67
CA ARG A 160 -9.55 1.36 -7.53
C ARG A 160 -9.79 0.58 -6.23
N ILE A 161 -8.92 0.80 -5.23
CA ILE A 161 -9.12 0.30 -3.87
C ILE A 161 -10.29 1.07 -3.24
N TRP A 162 -11.25 0.35 -2.71
CA TRP A 162 -12.39 0.92 -1.99
C TRP A 162 -12.24 0.69 -0.48
N HIS A 163 -12.10 -0.56 -0.07
CA HIS A 163 -11.77 -0.92 1.30
C HIS A 163 -10.51 -1.78 1.30
N LEU A 164 -9.61 -1.53 2.24
CA LEU A 164 -8.43 -2.36 2.43
C LEU A 164 -8.27 -2.66 3.91
N THR A 165 -8.09 -3.94 4.23
CA THR A 165 -7.73 -4.40 5.57
C THR A 165 -6.44 -5.20 5.49
N TYR A 166 -5.50 -4.92 6.38
CA TYR A 166 -4.30 -5.70 6.61
C TYR A 166 -4.24 -6.15 8.06
N VAL A 167 -4.20 -7.47 8.28
CA VAL A 167 -4.19 -8.11 9.60
C VAL A 167 -3.08 -9.16 9.67
#